data_99050691e443eace01b79a46192d65dc
#
_entry.id   99050691e443eace01b79a46192d65dc
#
_cell.length_a   1.000
_cell.length_b   1.000
_cell.length_c   1.000
_cell.angle_alpha   90.00
_cell.angle_beta   90.00
_cell.angle_gamma   90.00
#
_symmetry.space_group_name_H-M   'P 1'
#
loop_
_entity.id
_entity.type
_entity.pdbx_description
1 polymer ?
#
loop_
_entity_poly.entity_id
_entity_poly.type
_entity_poly.pdbx_seq_one_letter_code
_entity_poly.pdbx_strand_id
1 'polypeptide(L)'
;PDVKSGSCLIAGFQPLTVVHPSYWNAYKTESGATFSIDMVRLKLSFINGKGEWLSTHAQTFDCDSMSAWTSKIRPGGWYELWSFDLGDSSVALGIGFMEPSCKVNMNRGFIEFNPNKVAGDKRFWRLLEKLAPCVSHARLKRFDLAYDLPTSRLDCRLSKDRRMYKSVISNGITEYLGVKNTPGYVKVYDKAAEMHLSGMLTR
;
A
#
# COMPACT_ATOMS: atom_id res chain seq x y z
N PRO A 1 -22.39 17.71 12.05
CA PRO A 1 -21.18 18.11 12.72
C PRO A 1 -20.10 18.22 11.68
N ASP A 2 -19.79 19.50 11.36
CA ASP A 2 -18.84 19.87 10.34
C ASP A 2 -17.45 19.42 10.73
N VAL A 3 -16.94 18.41 10.03
CA VAL A 3 -15.52 18.13 9.99
C VAL A 3 -14.91 19.27 9.16
N LYS A 4 -14.38 20.28 9.85
CA LYS A 4 -13.57 21.31 9.22
C LYS A 4 -12.45 20.60 8.49
N SER A 5 -12.50 20.66 7.16
CA SER A 5 -11.42 20.22 6.27
C SER A 5 -10.19 21.06 6.58
N GLY A 6 -9.35 20.55 7.45
CA GLY A 6 -8.00 21.08 7.59
C GLY A 6 -7.27 20.80 6.29
N SER A 7 -7.24 21.79 5.41
CA SER A 7 -6.35 21.77 4.25
C SER A 7 -4.93 21.88 4.78
N CYS A 8 -4.29 20.74 5.02
CA CYS A 8 -2.86 20.70 5.25
C CYS A 8 -2.19 20.97 3.90
N LEU A 9 -2.03 22.26 3.57
CA LEU A 9 -1.18 22.72 2.49
C LEU A 9 0.27 22.48 2.91
N ILE A 10 0.74 21.27 2.71
CA ILE A 10 2.17 20.97 2.80
C ILE A 10 2.77 21.50 1.51
N ALA A 11 3.34 22.71 1.60
CA ALA A 11 4.05 23.35 0.50
C ALA A 11 5.12 22.39 -0.04
N GLY A 12 5.01 22.01 -1.32
CA GLY A 12 5.93 21.13 -2.02
C GLY A 12 5.46 19.69 -2.25
N PHE A 13 4.32 19.27 -1.66
CA PHE A 13 3.83 17.89 -1.76
C PHE A 13 2.54 17.80 -2.59
N GLN A 14 2.58 18.27 -3.82
CA GLN A 14 1.43 18.15 -4.75
C GLN A 14 0.92 16.71 -4.97
N PRO A 15 1.74 15.65 -4.91
CA PRO A 15 1.21 14.29 -5.04
C PRO A 15 0.37 13.82 -3.86
N LEU A 16 0.41 14.46 -2.68
CA LEU A 16 -0.42 14.07 -1.54
C LEU A 16 -1.84 14.65 -1.58
N THR A 17 -2.18 15.54 -2.50
CA THR A 17 -3.57 15.92 -2.76
C THR A 17 -4.41 14.74 -3.25
N VAL A 18 -3.76 13.71 -3.82
CA VAL A 18 -4.40 12.43 -4.19
C VAL A 18 -4.78 11.60 -2.97
N VAL A 19 -4.30 11.98 -1.77
CA VAL A 19 -4.48 11.21 -0.52
C VAL A 19 -5.71 11.69 0.28
N HIS A 20 -6.50 12.64 -0.24
CA HIS A 20 -7.69 13.07 0.49
C HIS A 20 -8.69 11.90 0.63
N PRO A 21 -9.22 11.63 1.84
CA PRO A 21 -10.10 10.49 2.10
C PRO A 21 -11.28 10.37 1.16
N SER A 22 -11.81 11.50 0.66
CA SER A 22 -12.94 11.52 -0.28
C SER A 22 -12.65 10.86 -1.63
N TYR A 23 -11.39 10.73 -2.04
CA TYR A 23 -11.03 10.06 -3.29
C TYR A 23 -10.89 8.55 -3.14
N TRP A 24 -10.86 8.03 -1.91
CA TRP A 24 -10.55 6.62 -1.63
C TRP A 24 -11.74 5.84 -1.11
N ASN A 25 -12.88 6.48 -0.97
CA ASN A 25 -14.11 5.79 -0.62
C ASN A 25 -14.40 4.71 -1.65
N ALA A 26 -14.63 3.48 -1.18
CA ALA A 26 -15.10 2.40 -2.02
C ALA A 26 -16.40 2.82 -2.72
N TYR A 27 -16.41 2.76 -4.05
CA TYR A 27 -17.60 3.06 -4.84
C TYR A 27 -18.42 1.78 -4.99
N LYS A 28 -19.69 1.85 -4.58
CA LYS A 28 -20.65 0.75 -4.76
C LYS A 28 -21.51 1.01 -5.97
N THR A 29 -21.54 0.07 -6.91
CA THR A 29 -22.39 0.13 -8.09
C THR A 29 -23.84 -0.23 -7.75
N GLU A 30 -24.78 0.09 -8.64
CA GLU A 30 -26.19 -0.31 -8.54
C GLU A 30 -26.35 -1.85 -8.50
N SER A 31 -25.48 -2.58 -9.17
CA SER A 31 -25.43 -4.06 -9.14
C SER A 31 -24.87 -4.63 -7.84
N GLY A 32 -24.51 -3.80 -6.89
CA GLY A 32 -23.94 -4.22 -5.59
C GLY A 32 -22.44 -4.52 -5.63
N ALA A 33 -21.78 -4.40 -6.79
CA ALA A 33 -20.33 -4.53 -6.87
C ALA A 33 -19.64 -3.35 -6.19
N THR A 34 -18.48 -3.60 -5.57
CA THR A 34 -17.68 -2.56 -4.92
C THR A 34 -16.34 -2.40 -5.63
N PHE A 35 -16.02 -1.17 -6.01
CA PHE A 35 -14.74 -0.80 -6.58
C PHE A 35 -13.93 -0.01 -5.55
N SER A 36 -12.68 -0.36 -5.34
CA SER A 36 -11.81 0.29 -4.37
C SER A 36 -10.34 0.25 -4.78
N ILE A 37 -9.52 1.09 -4.14
CA ILE A 37 -8.07 1.02 -4.22
C ILE A 37 -7.57 0.23 -3.01
N ASP A 38 -6.98 -0.93 -3.25
CA ASP A 38 -6.64 -1.88 -2.19
C ASP A 38 -5.20 -1.71 -1.68
N MET A 39 -4.32 -1.15 -2.50
CA MET A 39 -2.94 -0.88 -2.14
C MET A 39 -2.37 0.29 -2.91
N VAL A 40 -1.66 1.15 -2.21
CA VAL A 40 -0.85 2.23 -2.78
C VAL A 40 0.58 2.10 -2.29
N ARG A 41 1.54 2.17 -3.21
CA ARG A 41 2.96 2.33 -2.89
C ARG A 41 3.49 3.58 -3.57
N LEU A 42 4.02 4.50 -2.76
CA LEU A 42 4.75 5.67 -3.22
C LEU A 42 6.25 5.42 -3.06
N LYS A 43 7.02 5.70 -4.11
CA LYS A 43 8.47 5.82 -4.02
C LYS A 43 8.80 7.22 -3.53
N LEU A 44 9.65 7.31 -2.53
CA LEU A 44 10.05 8.56 -1.89
C LEU A 44 11.50 8.89 -2.22
N SER A 45 11.75 10.18 -2.39
CA SER A 45 13.10 10.75 -2.37
C SER A 45 13.18 11.65 -1.15
N PHE A 46 14.09 11.35 -0.23
CA PHE A 46 14.25 12.14 0.98
C PHE A 46 15.17 13.34 0.71
N ILE A 47 14.94 14.42 1.45
CA ILE A 47 15.87 15.54 1.55
C ILE A 47 17.15 15.01 2.19
N ASN A 48 18.30 15.57 1.80
CA ASN A 48 19.60 15.13 2.29
C ASN A 48 19.66 15.13 3.84
N GLY A 49 20.14 14.03 4.41
CA GLY A 49 20.19 13.79 5.85
C GLY A 49 18.85 13.42 6.51
N LYS A 50 17.72 13.51 5.79
CA LYS A 50 16.40 13.19 6.36
C LYS A 50 16.09 11.70 6.37
N GLY A 51 16.68 10.91 5.48
CA GLY A 51 16.58 9.46 5.53
C GLY A 51 17.24 8.90 6.79
N GLU A 52 18.41 9.37 7.16
CA GLU A 52 19.11 9.03 8.40
C GLU A 52 18.32 9.46 9.63
N TRP A 53 17.76 10.68 9.58
CA TRP A 53 16.91 11.16 10.66
C TRP A 53 15.67 10.25 10.85
N LEU A 54 14.99 9.87 9.78
CA LEU A 54 13.84 8.96 9.83
C LEU A 54 14.22 7.59 10.41
N SER A 55 15.38 7.05 10.01
CA SER A 55 15.91 5.79 10.54
C SER A 55 16.01 5.79 12.06
N THR A 56 16.44 6.90 12.64
CA THR A 56 16.60 7.05 14.11
C THR A 56 15.32 7.44 14.84
N HIS A 57 14.34 8.05 14.16
CA HIS A 57 13.15 8.62 14.79
C HIS A 57 11.85 7.89 14.41
N ALA A 58 11.86 6.90 13.52
CA ALA A 58 10.66 6.16 13.13
C ALA A 58 9.94 5.52 14.34
N GLN A 59 10.69 5.12 15.37
CA GLN A 59 10.16 4.58 16.61
C GLN A 59 9.28 5.56 17.42
N THR A 60 9.30 6.86 17.10
CA THR A 60 8.46 7.87 17.75
C THR A 60 7.12 8.09 17.06
N PHE A 61 6.82 7.30 16.05
CA PHE A 61 5.55 7.39 15.32
C PHE A 61 4.44 6.73 16.14
N ASP A 62 3.27 7.33 16.08
CA ASP A 62 2.10 6.89 16.82
C ASP A 62 1.45 5.68 16.11
N CYS A 63 1.49 4.50 16.75
CA CYS A 63 0.91 3.25 16.25
C CYS A 63 0.69 2.27 17.41
N ASP A 64 -0.14 1.23 17.20
CA ASP A 64 -0.43 0.22 18.23
C ASP A 64 0.79 -0.65 18.50
N SER A 65 1.46 -1.06 17.45
CA SER A 65 2.72 -1.77 17.52
C SER A 65 3.61 -1.42 16.33
N MET A 66 4.90 -1.60 16.51
CA MET A 66 5.88 -1.30 15.49
C MET A 66 6.91 -2.43 15.41
N SER A 67 7.19 -2.85 14.20
CA SER A 67 8.29 -3.76 13.92
C SER A 67 9.28 -3.11 12.95
N ALA A 68 10.55 -3.18 13.30
CA ALA A 68 11.63 -2.78 12.43
C ALA A 68 12.42 -4.01 11.98
N TRP A 69 12.64 -4.13 10.70
CA TRP A 69 13.41 -5.23 10.12
C TRP A 69 14.58 -4.64 9.35
N THR A 70 15.78 -4.90 9.83
CA THR A 70 16.95 -4.77 8.98
C THR A 70 16.99 -6.01 8.11
N SER A 71 16.62 -5.91 6.85
CA SER A 71 16.75 -7.06 5.96
C SER A 71 18.23 -7.43 5.82
N LYS A 72 18.52 -8.73 5.65
CA LYS A 72 19.85 -9.17 5.19
C LYS A 72 20.17 -8.34 3.95
N ILE A 73 21.18 -7.48 4.07
CA ILE A 73 21.59 -6.50 3.09
C ILE A 73 21.84 -7.21 1.77
N ARG A 74 20.90 -7.10 0.85
CA ARG A 74 21.06 -7.62 -0.51
C ARG A 74 21.02 -6.44 -1.48
N PRO A 75 21.89 -6.41 -2.49
CA PRO A 75 21.77 -5.43 -3.56
C PRO A 75 20.35 -5.44 -4.16
N GLY A 76 19.76 -4.25 -4.33
CA GLY A 76 18.38 -4.10 -4.78
C GLY A 76 17.31 -4.20 -3.69
N GLY A 77 17.70 -4.38 -2.42
CA GLY A 77 16.80 -4.40 -1.27
C GLY A 77 16.74 -3.08 -0.51
N TRP A 78 15.89 -3.04 0.51
CA TRP A 78 15.78 -1.91 1.43
C TRP A 78 16.70 -2.15 2.63
N TYR A 79 17.35 -1.07 3.12
CA TYR A 79 18.23 -1.12 4.27
C TYR A 79 17.43 -1.32 5.56
N GLU A 80 16.35 -0.55 5.73
CA GLU A 80 15.40 -0.68 6.83
C GLU A 80 13.98 -0.79 6.27
N LEU A 81 13.19 -1.60 6.94
CA LEU A 81 11.76 -1.76 6.69
C LEU A 81 11.02 -1.65 8.02
N TRP A 82 10.20 -0.64 8.15
CA TRP A 82 9.34 -0.40 9.28
C TRP A 82 7.92 -0.79 8.94
N SER A 83 7.24 -1.48 9.85
CA SER A 83 5.81 -1.75 9.78
C SER A 83 5.15 -1.12 10.99
N PHE A 84 4.23 -0.21 10.73
CA PHE A 84 3.41 0.46 11.75
C PHE A 84 2.03 -0.18 11.75
N ASP A 85 1.66 -0.79 12.87
CA ASP A 85 0.36 -1.39 13.06
C ASP A 85 -0.64 -0.33 13.53
N LEU A 86 -1.76 -0.25 12.85
CA LEU A 86 -2.87 0.67 13.13
C LEU A 86 -4.16 -0.10 13.51
N GLY A 87 -4.02 -1.35 13.98
CA GLY A 87 -5.14 -2.23 14.29
C GLY A 87 -5.64 -2.97 13.04
N ASP A 88 -6.62 -2.43 12.35
CA ASP A 88 -7.20 -3.07 11.16
C ASP A 88 -6.30 -3.02 9.92
N SER A 89 -5.19 -2.30 9.99
CA SER A 89 -4.26 -2.12 8.88
C SER A 89 -2.83 -1.87 9.35
N SER A 90 -1.91 -2.02 8.43
CA SER A 90 -0.51 -1.65 8.64
C SER A 90 -0.02 -0.73 7.54
N VAL A 91 0.97 0.09 7.88
CA VAL A 91 1.69 0.96 6.95
C VAL A 91 3.14 0.52 6.92
N ALA A 92 3.67 0.24 5.73
CA ALA A 92 5.07 -0.10 5.56
C ALA A 92 5.86 1.12 5.09
N LEU A 93 6.99 1.40 5.74
CA LEU A 93 7.93 2.45 5.39
C LEU A 93 9.31 1.82 5.17
N GLY A 94 9.83 1.91 3.95
CA GLY A 94 11.19 1.51 3.63
C GLY A 94 12.12 2.72 3.60
N ILE A 95 13.27 2.60 4.24
CA ILE A 95 14.31 3.65 4.30
C ILE A 95 15.63 3.07 3.83
N GLY A 96 16.35 3.84 3.02
CA GLY A 96 17.62 3.43 2.47
C GLY A 96 17.52 2.31 1.44
N PHE A 97 18.04 2.52 0.27
CA PHE A 97 18.07 1.53 -0.81
C PHE A 97 19.49 1.03 -1.02
N MET A 98 19.67 -0.29 -0.99
CA MET A 98 20.97 -0.92 -1.27
C MET A 98 21.23 -0.92 -2.77
N GLU A 99 22.16 -0.13 -3.19
CA GLU A 99 22.60 -0.07 -4.59
C GLU A 99 23.40 -1.32 -5.00
N PRO A 100 23.53 -1.61 -6.30
CA PRO A 100 24.36 -2.73 -6.77
C PRO A 100 25.82 -2.65 -6.29
N SER A 101 26.32 -1.45 -6.02
CA SER A 101 27.64 -1.18 -5.45
C SER A 101 27.76 -1.52 -3.95
N CYS A 102 26.73 -2.11 -3.34
CA CYS A 102 26.62 -2.37 -1.91
C CYS A 102 26.66 -1.11 -1.02
N LYS A 103 26.43 0.08 -1.60
CA LYS A 103 26.24 1.33 -0.85
C LYS A 103 24.78 1.55 -0.53
N VAL A 104 24.50 2.01 0.69
CA VAL A 104 23.15 2.39 1.10
C VAL A 104 22.88 3.82 0.68
N ASN A 105 21.83 4.01 -0.13
CA ASN A 105 21.36 5.32 -0.49
C ASN A 105 20.18 5.71 0.42
N MET A 106 20.50 6.43 1.49
CA MET A 106 19.51 6.88 2.49
C MET A 106 18.53 7.93 1.95
N ASN A 107 18.81 8.54 0.80
CA ASN A 107 17.89 9.49 0.17
C ASN A 107 16.74 8.80 -0.58
N ARG A 108 16.63 7.49 -0.52
CA ARG A 108 15.56 6.70 -1.14
C ARG A 108 14.71 5.98 -0.12
N GLY A 109 13.39 5.99 -0.35
CA GLY A 109 12.44 5.26 0.46
C GLY A 109 11.18 4.88 -0.29
N PHE A 110 10.27 4.27 0.41
CA PHE A 110 8.88 4.08 -0.04
C PHE A 110 7.94 4.09 1.17
N ILE A 111 6.67 4.38 0.90
CA ILE A 111 5.56 4.12 1.82
C ILE A 111 4.52 3.28 1.09
N GLU A 112 3.98 2.27 1.79
CA GLU A 112 2.93 1.39 1.28
C GLU A 112 1.82 1.24 2.30
N PHE A 113 0.57 1.33 1.84
CA PHE A 113 -0.61 1.26 2.70
C PHE A 113 -1.86 0.88 1.90
N ASN A 114 -2.91 0.42 2.59
CA ASN A 114 -4.25 0.22 2.04
C ASN A 114 -5.10 1.47 2.33
N PRO A 115 -5.46 2.28 1.32
CA PRO A 115 -6.22 3.52 1.52
C PRO A 115 -7.54 3.32 2.24
N ASN A 116 -8.28 2.27 1.88
CA ASN A 116 -9.61 2.01 2.46
C ASN A 116 -9.56 1.74 3.96
N LYS A 117 -8.42 1.23 4.44
CA LYS A 117 -8.24 0.87 5.85
C LYS A 117 -7.66 2.01 6.68
N VAL A 118 -6.81 2.85 6.08
CA VAL A 118 -6.09 3.89 6.84
C VAL A 118 -6.72 5.28 6.74
N ALA A 119 -7.61 5.52 5.77
CA ALA A 119 -8.14 6.86 5.51
C ALA A 119 -8.87 7.48 6.72
N GLY A 120 -9.53 6.66 7.54
CA GLY A 120 -10.22 7.09 8.78
C GLY A 120 -9.32 7.17 10.01
N ASP A 121 -8.08 6.67 9.95
CA ASP A 121 -7.20 6.62 11.10
C ASP A 121 -6.35 7.90 11.23
N LYS A 122 -6.53 8.62 12.33
CA LYS A 122 -5.77 9.84 12.61
C LYS A 122 -4.27 9.60 12.76
N ARG A 123 -3.85 8.40 13.17
CA ARG A 123 -2.43 8.05 13.32
C ARG A 123 -1.74 7.97 11.98
N PHE A 124 -2.44 7.46 10.95
CA PHE A 124 -1.94 7.47 9.58
C PHE A 124 -1.65 8.90 9.10
N TRP A 125 -2.56 9.82 9.35
CA TRP A 125 -2.35 11.22 8.95
C TRP A 125 -1.20 11.88 9.69
N ARG A 126 -1.07 11.63 11.01
CA ARG A 126 0.09 12.10 11.79
C ARG A 126 1.41 11.51 11.30
N LEU A 127 1.42 10.23 10.87
CA LEU A 127 2.59 9.62 10.25
C LEU A 127 2.97 10.36 8.96
N LEU A 128 1.99 10.66 8.10
CA LEU A 128 2.25 11.43 6.88
C LEU A 128 2.71 12.87 7.17
N GLU A 129 2.15 13.52 8.18
CA GLU A 129 2.58 14.85 8.61
C GLU A 129 4.05 14.87 9.07
N LYS A 130 4.49 13.85 9.81
CA LYS A 130 5.88 13.69 10.23
C LYS A 130 6.81 13.34 9.06
N LEU A 131 6.31 12.55 8.10
CA LEU A 131 7.09 12.12 6.95
C LEU A 131 7.26 13.24 5.91
N ALA A 132 6.23 14.05 5.71
CA ALA A 132 6.19 15.06 4.65
C ALA A 132 7.38 16.04 4.66
N PRO A 133 7.81 16.60 5.80
CA PRO A 133 8.97 17.50 5.83
C PRO A 133 10.29 16.83 5.46
N CYS A 134 10.32 15.50 5.45
CA CYS A 134 11.50 14.71 5.13
C CYS A 134 11.61 14.37 3.64
N VAL A 135 10.52 14.57 2.87
CA VAL A 135 10.41 14.11 1.49
C VAL A 135 10.50 15.28 0.52
N SER A 136 11.46 15.23 -0.40
CA SER A 136 11.60 16.20 -1.49
C SER A 136 10.74 15.86 -2.69
N HIS A 137 10.50 14.57 -2.93
CA HIS A 137 9.72 14.09 -4.07
C HIS A 137 9.06 12.75 -3.76
N ALA A 138 7.80 12.59 -4.19
CA ALA A 138 7.09 11.32 -4.14
C ALA A 138 6.52 10.97 -5.52
N ARG A 139 6.57 9.70 -5.88
CA ARG A 139 6.03 9.19 -7.13
C ARG A 139 5.26 7.91 -6.91
N LEU A 140 4.07 7.82 -7.48
CA LEU A 140 3.29 6.60 -7.49
C LEU A 140 4.09 5.49 -8.18
N LYS A 141 4.32 4.39 -7.44
CA LYS A 141 5.05 3.22 -7.94
C LYS A 141 4.12 2.07 -8.25
N ARG A 142 3.09 1.89 -7.42
CA ARG A 142 2.11 0.82 -7.55
C ARG A 142 0.79 1.27 -6.94
N PHE A 143 -0.29 0.88 -7.56
CA PHE A 143 -1.61 0.83 -6.93
C PHE A 143 -2.33 -0.42 -7.40
N ASP A 144 -3.07 -1.02 -6.51
CA ASP A 144 -3.89 -2.18 -6.79
C ASP A 144 -5.35 -1.76 -6.72
N LEU A 145 -6.10 -2.12 -7.75
CA LEU A 145 -7.54 -1.93 -7.79
C LEU A 145 -8.23 -3.22 -7.37
N ALA A 146 -9.21 -3.12 -6.50
CA ALA A 146 -10.09 -4.21 -6.13
C ALA A 146 -11.48 -3.98 -6.72
N TYR A 147 -12.06 -5.04 -7.24
CA TYR A 147 -13.42 -5.07 -7.73
C TYR A 147 -14.12 -6.28 -7.13
N ASP A 148 -14.88 -6.03 -6.07
CA ASP A 148 -15.61 -7.07 -5.35
C ASP A 148 -16.99 -7.26 -5.99
N LEU A 149 -17.23 -8.45 -6.52
CA LEU A 149 -18.50 -8.83 -7.14
C LEU A 149 -19.35 -9.63 -6.13
N PRO A 150 -20.64 -9.33 -5.98
CA PRO A 150 -21.55 -10.10 -5.13
C PRO A 150 -22.02 -11.39 -5.87
N THR A 151 -21.07 -12.23 -6.26
CA THR A 151 -21.33 -13.45 -7.02
C THR A 151 -20.34 -14.55 -6.64
N SER A 152 -20.69 -15.80 -6.97
CA SER A 152 -19.78 -16.92 -6.77
C SER A 152 -18.52 -16.78 -7.61
N ARG A 153 -17.37 -17.17 -7.04
CA ARG A 153 -16.12 -17.27 -7.79
C ARG A 153 -16.24 -18.17 -9.03
N LEU A 154 -17.06 -19.21 -8.94
CA LEU A 154 -17.27 -20.17 -10.02
C LEU A 154 -18.01 -19.56 -11.24
N ASP A 155 -18.77 -18.49 -11.01
CA ASP A 155 -19.50 -17.79 -12.07
C ASP A 155 -18.64 -16.72 -12.74
N CYS A 156 -17.46 -16.40 -12.14
CA CYS A 156 -16.53 -15.43 -12.70
C CYS A 156 -15.61 -16.11 -13.71
N ARG A 157 -15.62 -15.61 -14.93
CA ARG A 157 -14.70 -16.00 -16.00
C ARG A 157 -13.91 -14.78 -16.45
N LEU A 158 -12.60 -14.89 -16.45
CA LEU A 158 -11.77 -13.88 -17.06
C LEU A 158 -11.67 -14.14 -18.56
N SER A 159 -12.01 -13.14 -19.36
CA SER A 159 -11.71 -13.16 -20.78
C SER A 159 -10.21 -13.14 -20.98
N LYS A 160 -9.65 -14.18 -21.59
CA LYS A 160 -8.23 -14.26 -21.88
C LYS A 160 -7.91 -13.34 -23.06
N ASP A 161 -7.36 -12.18 -22.80
CA ASP A 161 -6.72 -11.39 -23.84
C ASP A 161 -5.43 -12.12 -24.28
N ARG A 162 -5.11 -12.05 -25.59
CA ARG A 162 -3.89 -12.63 -26.17
C ARG A 162 -2.60 -12.16 -25.48
N ARG A 163 -2.63 -11.07 -24.75
CA ARG A 163 -1.52 -10.52 -23.96
C ARG A 163 -1.34 -11.17 -22.60
N MET A 164 -2.29 -11.99 -22.14
CA MET A 164 -2.22 -12.67 -20.85
C MET A 164 -1.74 -14.11 -21.04
N TYR A 165 -0.41 -14.29 -21.08
CA TYR A 165 0.19 -15.56 -21.43
C TYR A 165 0.18 -16.65 -20.36
N LYS A 166 -0.13 -16.31 -19.11
CA LYS A 166 -0.02 -17.28 -18.02
C LYS A 166 -1.21 -17.18 -17.07
N SER A 167 -2.03 -18.24 -17.09
CA SER A 167 -3.03 -18.49 -16.04
C SER A 167 -2.46 -19.57 -15.14
N VAL A 168 -2.43 -19.31 -13.84
CA VAL A 168 -2.06 -20.30 -12.82
C VAL A 168 -3.19 -20.36 -11.82
N ILE A 169 -3.74 -21.54 -11.60
CA ILE A 169 -4.74 -21.79 -10.57
C ILE A 169 -4.01 -22.29 -9.32
N SER A 170 -4.14 -21.57 -8.23
CA SER A 170 -3.61 -21.96 -6.93
C SER A 170 -4.74 -22.41 -6.02
N ASN A 171 -4.60 -23.60 -5.46
CA ASN A 171 -5.59 -24.21 -4.53
C ASN A 171 -7.03 -24.30 -5.09
N GLY A 172 -7.21 -24.30 -6.41
CA GLY A 172 -8.53 -24.34 -7.06
C GLY A 172 -9.40 -23.08 -6.90
N ILE A 173 -8.98 -22.13 -6.09
CA ILE A 173 -9.78 -20.96 -5.68
C ILE A 173 -9.28 -19.67 -6.28
N THR A 174 -7.97 -19.55 -6.47
CA THR A 174 -7.31 -18.32 -6.95
C THR A 174 -6.76 -18.51 -8.36
N GLU A 175 -7.12 -17.61 -9.26
CA GLU A 175 -6.56 -17.57 -10.61
C GLU A 175 -5.70 -16.31 -10.78
N TYR A 176 -4.51 -16.50 -11.33
CA TYR A 176 -3.58 -15.42 -11.64
C TYR A 176 -3.43 -15.29 -13.15
N LEU A 177 -3.54 -14.06 -13.66
CA LEU A 177 -3.35 -13.73 -15.06
C LEU A 177 -2.23 -12.71 -15.21
N GLY A 178 -1.36 -12.93 -16.17
CA GLY A 178 -0.20 -12.10 -16.41
C GLY A 178 1.01 -12.47 -15.53
N VAL A 179 2.02 -11.63 -15.59
CA VAL A 179 3.27 -11.82 -14.85
C VAL A 179 3.24 -11.02 -13.56
N LYS A 180 3.50 -11.68 -12.43
CA LYS A 180 3.53 -11.02 -11.11
C LYS A 180 4.46 -9.81 -11.13
N ASN A 181 4.01 -8.70 -10.53
CA ASN A 181 4.71 -7.42 -10.45
C ASN A 181 4.88 -6.67 -11.78
N THR A 182 4.12 -7.02 -12.81
CA THR A 182 4.04 -6.25 -14.05
C THR A 182 2.68 -5.55 -14.19
N PRO A 183 2.60 -4.45 -14.95
CA PRO A 183 1.31 -3.83 -15.27
C PRO A 183 0.34 -4.83 -15.93
N GLY A 184 -0.91 -4.80 -15.51
CA GLY A 184 -1.94 -5.71 -16.02
C GLY A 184 -1.97 -7.09 -15.36
N TYR A 185 -1.20 -7.33 -14.29
CA TYR A 185 -1.35 -8.53 -13.48
C TYR A 185 -2.70 -8.51 -12.74
N VAL A 186 -3.47 -9.60 -12.89
CA VAL A 186 -4.79 -9.74 -12.29
C VAL A 186 -4.83 -10.99 -11.41
N LYS A 187 -5.42 -10.86 -10.23
CA LYS A 187 -5.73 -11.94 -9.31
C LYS A 187 -7.25 -12.02 -9.15
N VAL A 188 -7.84 -13.18 -9.40
CA VAL A 188 -9.25 -13.46 -9.13
C VAL A 188 -9.35 -14.57 -8.12
N TYR A 189 -10.11 -14.34 -7.05
CA TYR A 189 -10.21 -15.30 -5.96
C TYR A 189 -11.56 -15.18 -5.25
N ASP A 190 -11.90 -16.21 -4.47
CA ASP A 190 -13.06 -16.21 -3.59
C ASP A 190 -12.69 -15.45 -2.30
N LYS A 191 -13.23 -14.24 -2.16
CA LYS A 191 -12.96 -13.40 -1.00
C LYS A 191 -13.57 -13.96 0.29
N ALA A 192 -14.75 -14.57 0.20
CA ALA A 192 -15.37 -15.19 1.36
C ALA A 192 -14.55 -16.38 1.86
N ALA A 193 -14.06 -17.22 0.96
CA ALA A 193 -13.16 -18.33 1.32
C ALA A 193 -11.84 -17.82 1.92
N GLU A 194 -11.26 -16.74 1.38
CA GLU A 194 -10.04 -16.12 1.94
C GLU A 194 -10.28 -15.58 3.36
N MET A 195 -11.41 -14.92 3.61
CA MET A 195 -11.79 -14.40 4.93
C MET A 195 -12.03 -15.52 5.95
N HIS A 196 -12.63 -16.63 5.56
CA HIS A 196 -12.76 -17.82 6.42
C HIS A 196 -11.40 -18.42 6.79
N LEU A 197 -10.50 -18.54 5.81
CA LEU A 197 -9.15 -19.08 6.04
C LEU A 197 -8.31 -18.17 6.95
N SER A 198 -8.53 -16.86 6.91
CA SER A 198 -7.84 -15.88 7.77
C SER A 198 -8.47 -15.73 9.16
N GLY A 199 -9.55 -16.46 9.46
CA GLY A 199 -10.26 -16.36 10.74
C GLY A 199 -11.08 -15.07 10.94
N MET A 200 -11.24 -14.27 9.89
CA MET A 200 -12.00 -13.02 9.94
C MET A 200 -13.52 -13.21 9.92
N LEU A 201 -13.98 -14.38 9.51
CA LEU A 201 -15.39 -14.78 9.59
C LEU A 201 -15.51 -15.99 10.52
N THR A 202 -16.25 -15.85 11.60
CA THR A 202 -16.72 -16.99 12.41
C THR A 202 -17.77 -17.76 11.62
N ARG A 203 -17.78 -19.10 11.79
CA ARG A 203 -18.78 -19.98 11.21
C ARG A 203 -20.19 -19.66 11.72
#